data_ab54463eacd0b09fa1479432df247305
#
_entry.id   ab54463eacd0b09fa1479432df247305
#
_cell.length_a   1.000
_cell.length_b   1.000
_cell.length_c   1.000
_cell.angle_alpha   90.00
_cell.angle_beta   90.00
_cell.angle_gamma   90.00
#
_symmetry.space_group_name_H-M   'P 1'
#
loop_
_entity.id
_entity.type
_entity.pdbx_description
1 polymer ?
#
loop_
_entity_poly.entity_id
_entity_poly.type
_entity_poly.pdbx_seq_one_letter_code
_entity_poly.pdbx_strand_id
1 'polypeptide(L)'
;EFHKMELASILPRPTAPIPIMMGGSAPAALERCAVHGDGWIPLGGPGEKAERFVASLRAHREAAGLSMDGFTIHAQAQFVGGDVDRWRGHAERWAGLGATHLAVATHNAGPTDVTGHLERFVEYRDAVAGIVDAVSD
;
A
#
# COMPACT_ATOMS: atom_id res chain seq x y z
N GLU A 1 3.75 -7.46 34.14
CA GLU A 1 3.21 -6.16 34.55
C GLU A 1 3.04 -5.29 33.33
N PHE A 2 1.82 -4.78 33.13
CA PHE A 2 1.53 -3.83 32.06
C PHE A 2 1.65 -2.41 32.64
N HIS A 3 2.20 -1.49 31.85
CA HIS A 3 2.26 -0.09 32.26
C HIS A 3 0.85 0.49 32.36
N LYS A 4 0.48 0.98 33.53
CA LYS A 4 -0.77 1.68 33.73
C LYS A 4 -0.60 3.14 33.32
N MET A 5 -1.32 3.58 32.30
CA MET A 5 -1.40 4.99 31.93
C MET A 5 -2.71 5.58 32.43
N GLU A 6 -2.64 6.51 33.36
CA GLU A 6 -3.78 7.26 33.87
C GLU A 6 -3.75 8.68 33.29
N LEU A 7 -4.91 9.16 32.87
CA LEU A 7 -5.13 10.52 32.34
C LEU A 7 -4.24 10.88 31.13
N ALA A 8 -3.79 9.87 30.38
CA ALA A 8 -3.03 10.12 29.15
C ALA A 8 -3.96 10.61 28.04
N SER A 9 -3.60 11.70 27.39
CA SER A 9 -4.28 12.22 26.19
C SER A 9 -3.28 12.71 25.16
N ILE A 10 -3.64 12.60 23.89
CA ILE A 10 -2.88 13.16 22.78
C ILE A 10 -3.68 14.31 22.18
N LEU A 11 -3.05 15.47 22.06
CA LEU A 11 -3.63 16.69 21.50
C LEU A 11 -2.76 17.22 20.35
N PRO A 12 -3.36 17.78 19.30
CA PRO A 12 -4.80 17.91 19.05
C PRO A 12 -5.43 16.55 18.71
N ARG A 13 -6.71 16.38 19.01
CA ARG A 13 -7.46 15.20 18.59
C ARG A 13 -7.71 15.24 17.09
N PRO A 14 -7.68 14.10 16.38
CA PRO A 14 -8.07 14.05 14.99
C PRO A 14 -9.50 14.58 14.79
N THR A 15 -9.72 15.35 13.73
CA THR A 15 -11.03 15.88 13.35
C THR A 15 -11.85 14.90 12.50
N ALA A 16 -11.20 13.83 12.01
CA ALA A 16 -11.82 12.75 11.25
C ALA A 16 -11.23 11.41 11.69
N PRO A 17 -11.89 10.27 11.42
CA PRO A 17 -11.33 8.95 11.63
C PRO A 17 -9.98 8.80 10.90
N ILE A 18 -9.00 8.21 11.58
CA ILE A 18 -7.69 7.89 10.97
C ILE A 18 -7.78 6.48 10.39
N PRO A 19 -7.54 6.29 9.08
CA PRO A 19 -7.55 4.97 8.48
C PRO A 19 -6.47 4.06 9.08
N ILE A 20 -6.83 2.82 9.38
CA ILE A 20 -5.91 1.83 9.95
C ILE A 20 -5.43 0.92 8.83
N MET A 21 -4.18 1.09 8.43
CA MET A 21 -3.51 0.27 7.44
C MET A 21 -2.79 -0.89 8.11
N MET A 22 -3.03 -2.12 7.67
CA MET A 22 -2.41 -3.30 8.26
C MET A 22 -1.49 -4.01 7.25
N GLY A 23 -0.32 -4.46 7.73
CA GLY A 23 0.61 -5.29 6.98
C GLY A 23 0.47 -6.77 7.35
N GLY A 24 1.22 -7.60 6.62
CA GLY A 24 1.33 -9.04 6.87
C GLY A 24 0.70 -9.90 5.79
N SER A 25 1.13 -11.16 5.76
CA SER A 25 0.73 -12.15 4.76
C SER A 25 0.37 -13.51 5.35
N ALA A 26 0.48 -13.67 6.68
CA ALA A 26 -0.02 -14.87 7.35
C ALA A 26 -1.56 -14.89 7.31
N PRO A 27 -2.20 -16.09 7.23
CA PRO A 27 -3.66 -16.19 7.13
C PRO A 27 -4.40 -15.37 8.21
N ALA A 28 -4.00 -15.47 9.48
CA ALA A 28 -4.60 -14.72 10.58
C ALA A 28 -4.34 -13.20 10.49
N ALA A 29 -3.26 -12.76 9.83
CA ALA A 29 -3.00 -11.34 9.60
C ALA A 29 -3.89 -10.78 8.48
N LEU A 30 -4.11 -11.55 7.40
CA LEU A 30 -5.00 -11.20 6.30
C LEU A 30 -6.46 -11.14 6.78
N GLU A 31 -6.91 -12.12 7.57
CA GLU A 31 -8.24 -12.13 8.17
C GLU A 31 -8.46 -10.88 9.04
N ARG A 32 -7.54 -10.58 9.96
CA ARG A 32 -7.60 -9.40 10.81
C ARG A 32 -7.61 -8.11 10.01
N CYS A 33 -6.75 -8.02 9.00
CA CYS A 33 -6.68 -6.87 8.10
C CYS A 33 -8.02 -6.66 7.37
N ALA A 34 -8.59 -7.74 6.83
CA ALA A 34 -9.84 -7.69 6.09
C ALA A 34 -11.03 -7.23 6.96
N VAL A 35 -11.08 -7.66 8.23
CA VAL A 35 -12.23 -7.42 9.12
C VAL A 35 -12.11 -6.10 9.90
N HIS A 36 -10.90 -5.71 10.29
CA HIS A 36 -10.67 -4.59 11.20
C HIS A 36 -9.84 -3.46 10.62
N GLY A 37 -9.26 -3.64 9.42
CA GLY A 37 -8.45 -2.61 8.75
C GLY A 37 -9.25 -1.86 7.70
N ASP A 38 -8.78 -0.64 7.40
CA ASP A 38 -9.25 0.17 6.27
C ASP A 38 -8.41 -0.08 5.01
N GLY A 39 -7.33 -0.84 5.13
CA GLY A 39 -6.50 -1.22 4.00
C GLY A 39 -5.33 -2.12 4.36
N TRP A 40 -4.68 -2.62 3.30
CA TRP A 40 -3.58 -3.56 3.36
C TRP A 40 -2.31 -2.99 2.76
N ILE A 41 -1.18 -3.21 3.45
CA ILE A 41 0.17 -2.88 2.97
C ILE A 41 0.89 -4.21 2.67
N PRO A 42 0.98 -4.63 1.40
CA PRO A 42 1.68 -5.84 1.00
C PRO A 42 3.18 -5.74 1.22
N LEU A 43 3.79 -6.88 1.54
CA LEU A 43 5.23 -7.08 1.43
C LEU A 43 5.54 -7.83 0.13
N GLY A 44 6.43 -7.29 -0.69
CA GLY A 44 6.84 -7.87 -1.96
C GLY A 44 6.15 -7.30 -3.18
N GLY A 45 6.39 -7.90 -4.35
CA GLY A 45 5.90 -7.43 -5.63
C GLY A 45 4.56 -8.05 -6.04
N PRO A 46 3.96 -7.53 -7.14
CA PRO A 46 2.77 -8.11 -7.73
C PRO A 46 3.10 -9.45 -8.43
N GLY A 47 2.21 -10.42 -8.29
CA GLY A 47 2.32 -11.75 -8.88
C GLY A 47 1.43 -12.73 -8.15
N GLU A 48 1.50 -14.02 -8.48
CA GLU A 48 0.61 -15.07 -7.95
C GLU A 48 0.43 -15.05 -6.43
N LYS A 49 1.48 -14.68 -5.69
CA LYS A 49 1.42 -14.58 -4.24
C LYS A 49 0.52 -13.43 -3.79
N ALA A 50 0.67 -12.26 -4.42
CA ALA A 50 -0.17 -11.10 -4.16
C ALA A 50 -1.63 -11.35 -4.58
N GLU A 51 -1.84 -12.02 -5.72
CA GLU A 51 -3.16 -12.45 -6.20
C GLU A 51 -3.88 -13.30 -5.16
N ARG A 52 -3.19 -14.33 -4.62
CA ARG A 52 -3.76 -15.16 -3.55
C ARG A 52 -4.09 -14.38 -2.28
N PHE A 53 -3.26 -13.42 -1.90
CA PHE A 53 -3.51 -12.60 -0.72
C PHE A 53 -4.71 -11.66 -0.93
N VAL A 54 -4.82 -11.02 -2.09
CA VAL A 54 -5.97 -10.18 -2.43
C VAL A 54 -7.25 -11.01 -2.49
N ALA A 55 -7.22 -12.21 -3.07
CA ALA A 55 -8.36 -13.13 -3.06
C ALA A 55 -8.78 -13.52 -1.64
N SER A 56 -7.81 -13.78 -0.74
CA SER A 56 -8.07 -14.07 0.66
C SER A 56 -8.70 -12.88 1.40
N LEU A 57 -8.19 -11.67 1.17
CA LEU A 57 -8.78 -10.45 1.74
C LEU A 57 -10.24 -10.26 1.30
N ARG A 58 -10.53 -10.44 0.01
CA ARG A 58 -11.90 -10.37 -0.54
C ARG A 58 -12.83 -11.40 0.13
N ALA A 59 -12.38 -12.65 0.22
CA ALA A 59 -13.15 -13.73 0.85
C ALA A 59 -13.46 -13.45 2.34
N HIS A 60 -12.48 -12.96 3.10
CA HIS A 60 -12.70 -12.62 4.52
C HIS A 60 -13.65 -11.42 4.68
N ARG A 61 -13.55 -10.40 3.82
CA ARG A 61 -14.47 -9.26 3.84
C ARG A 61 -15.88 -9.68 3.49
N GLU A 62 -16.06 -10.47 2.44
CA GLU A 62 -17.36 -11.01 2.04
C GLU A 62 -17.99 -11.86 3.17
N ALA A 63 -17.22 -12.75 3.79
CA ALA A 63 -17.68 -13.55 4.94
C ALA A 63 -18.10 -12.70 6.15
N ALA A 64 -17.49 -11.52 6.31
CA ALA A 64 -17.82 -10.54 7.35
C ALA A 64 -18.96 -9.58 6.93
N GLY A 65 -19.54 -9.71 5.74
CA GLY A 65 -20.55 -8.80 5.20
C GLY A 65 -20.01 -7.41 4.82
N LEU A 66 -18.71 -7.30 4.56
CA LEU A 66 -18.02 -6.06 4.20
C LEU A 66 -17.73 -6.01 2.69
N SER A 67 -17.87 -4.82 2.07
CA SER A 67 -17.47 -4.57 0.69
C SER A 67 -15.97 -4.30 0.58
N MET A 68 -15.41 -4.48 -0.61
CA MET A 68 -14.08 -3.96 -0.97
C MET A 68 -14.12 -2.44 -1.24
N ASP A 69 -15.29 -1.83 -1.37
CA ASP A 69 -15.39 -0.39 -1.58
C ASP A 69 -14.80 0.37 -0.39
N GLY A 70 -13.92 1.31 -0.69
CA GLY A 70 -13.18 2.06 0.32
C GLY A 70 -12.05 1.30 1.02
N PHE A 71 -11.90 -0.02 0.78
CA PHE A 71 -10.73 -0.75 1.27
C PHE A 71 -9.54 -0.50 0.36
N THR A 72 -8.47 0.03 0.92
CA THR A 72 -7.30 0.47 0.16
C THR A 72 -6.18 -0.58 0.13
N ILE A 73 -5.45 -0.68 -0.98
CA ILE A 73 -4.24 -1.48 -1.10
C ILE A 73 -3.08 -0.54 -1.40
N HIS A 74 -2.14 -0.43 -0.46
CA HIS A 74 -0.96 0.42 -0.57
C HIS A 74 0.24 -0.41 -1.01
N ALA A 75 0.36 -0.63 -2.31
CA ALA A 75 1.46 -1.34 -2.93
C ALA A 75 2.79 -0.59 -2.77
N GLN A 76 3.90 -1.33 -2.85
CA GLN A 76 5.24 -0.78 -2.73
C GLN A 76 6.05 -1.07 -4.00
N ALA A 77 6.86 -0.10 -4.40
CA ALA A 77 7.82 -0.21 -5.48
C ALA A 77 9.21 0.23 -5.01
N GLN A 78 10.24 -0.34 -5.60
CA GLN A 78 11.62 0.08 -5.43
C GLN A 78 12.08 0.78 -6.71
N PHE A 79 12.68 1.96 -6.57
CA PHE A 79 13.40 2.56 -7.67
C PHE A 79 14.68 1.74 -7.94
N VAL A 80 14.64 0.92 -8.95
CA VAL A 80 15.81 0.12 -9.38
C VAL A 80 16.15 0.53 -10.80
N GLY A 81 17.30 1.21 -10.95
CA GLY A 81 18.04 1.46 -12.15
C GLY A 81 17.27 1.72 -13.45
N GLY A 82 16.56 2.85 -13.61
CA GLY A 82 16.19 3.45 -14.91
C GLY A 82 15.39 2.58 -15.90
N ASP A 83 14.82 1.46 -15.49
CA ASP A 83 14.03 0.57 -16.35
C ASP A 83 12.55 0.95 -16.30
N VAL A 84 12.16 1.88 -17.18
CA VAL A 84 10.79 2.41 -17.27
C VAL A 84 9.78 1.31 -17.58
N ASP A 85 10.07 0.37 -18.45
CA ASP A 85 9.14 -0.71 -18.82
C ASP A 85 8.87 -1.63 -17.63
N ARG A 86 9.91 -1.91 -16.85
CA ARG A 86 9.78 -2.65 -15.60
C ARG A 86 8.92 -1.93 -14.56
N TRP A 87 9.09 -0.62 -14.41
CA TRP A 87 8.29 0.19 -13.50
C TRP A 87 6.82 0.20 -13.91
N ARG A 88 6.56 0.43 -15.20
CA ARG A 88 5.20 0.41 -15.75
C ARG A 88 4.55 -0.96 -15.55
N GLY A 89 5.19 -2.03 -15.97
CA GLY A 89 4.66 -3.39 -15.79
C GLY A 89 4.44 -3.77 -14.33
N HIS A 90 5.23 -3.23 -13.38
CA HIS A 90 5.02 -3.41 -11.95
C HIS A 90 3.75 -2.66 -11.48
N ALA A 91 3.61 -1.40 -11.88
CA ALA A 91 2.46 -0.57 -11.55
C ALA A 91 1.16 -1.12 -12.15
N GLU A 92 1.17 -1.53 -13.42
CA GLU A 92 0.02 -2.14 -14.12
C GLU A 92 -0.47 -3.41 -13.43
N ARG A 93 0.45 -4.30 -13.02
CA ARG A 93 0.07 -5.50 -12.29
C ARG A 93 -0.54 -5.20 -10.93
N TRP A 94 -0.03 -4.21 -10.21
CA TRP A 94 -0.64 -3.77 -8.95
C TRP A 94 -2.01 -3.12 -9.18
N ALA A 95 -2.15 -2.28 -10.20
CA ALA A 95 -3.42 -1.69 -10.58
C ALA A 95 -4.45 -2.77 -10.92
N GLY A 96 -4.06 -3.81 -11.68
CA GLY A 96 -4.91 -4.97 -12.00
C GLY A 96 -5.35 -5.78 -10.76
N LEU A 97 -4.60 -5.73 -9.66
CA LEU A 97 -4.98 -6.33 -8.37
C LEU A 97 -5.87 -5.42 -7.51
N GLY A 98 -6.14 -4.19 -7.97
CA GLY A 98 -6.94 -3.20 -7.26
C GLY A 98 -6.13 -2.36 -6.27
N ALA A 99 -4.83 -2.21 -6.49
CA ALA A 99 -4.05 -1.28 -5.68
C ALA A 99 -4.50 0.17 -5.93
N THR A 100 -4.75 0.87 -4.84
CA THR A 100 -5.20 2.27 -4.85
C THR A 100 -4.05 3.26 -4.68
N HIS A 101 -2.94 2.79 -4.14
CA HIS A 101 -1.75 3.58 -3.88
C HIS A 101 -0.50 2.79 -4.23
N LEU A 102 0.51 3.49 -4.72
CA LEU A 102 1.83 2.93 -5.01
C LEU A 102 2.91 3.82 -4.37
N ALA A 103 3.48 3.35 -3.26
CA ALA A 103 4.60 4.01 -2.61
C ALA A 103 5.91 3.59 -3.27
N VAL A 104 6.74 4.55 -3.67
CA VAL A 104 8.06 4.27 -4.23
C VAL A 104 9.17 4.59 -3.23
N ALA A 105 10.08 3.65 -3.05
CA ALA A 105 11.25 3.81 -2.21
C ALA A 105 12.49 4.09 -3.08
N THR A 106 13.21 5.15 -2.76
CA THR A 106 14.40 5.61 -3.49
C THR A 106 15.71 5.43 -2.71
N HIS A 107 15.68 4.79 -1.53
CA HIS A 107 16.82 4.69 -0.61
C HIS A 107 18.03 3.93 -1.19
N ASN A 108 17.85 3.07 -2.19
CA ASN A 108 18.92 2.35 -2.88
C ASN A 108 19.10 2.82 -4.33
N ALA A 109 18.64 4.02 -4.67
CA ALA A 109 18.63 4.55 -6.03
C ALA A 109 19.92 5.33 -6.41
N GLY A 110 20.92 5.33 -5.53
CA GLY A 110 22.19 6.03 -5.72
C GLY A 110 22.30 7.42 -5.12
N PRO A 111 21.27 8.29 -5.12
CA PRO A 111 21.37 9.60 -4.48
C PRO A 111 21.64 9.51 -2.97
N THR A 112 22.34 10.52 -2.46
CA THR A 112 22.69 10.65 -1.03
C THR A 112 22.14 11.94 -0.42
N ASP A 113 21.46 12.77 -1.20
CA ASP A 113 20.83 14.01 -0.77
C ASP A 113 19.34 14.07 -1.15
N VAL A 114 18.64 15.02 -0.56
CA VAL A 114 17.19 15.18 -0.74
C VAL A 114 16.83 15.50 -2.19
N THR A 115 17.60 16.35 -2.85
CA THR A 115 17.36 16.75 -4.24
C THR A 115 17.39 15.55 -5.18
N GLY A 116 18.44 14.74 -5.08
CA GLY A 116 18.55 13.52 -5.89
C GLY A 116 17.44 12.51 -5.62
N HIS A 117 16.99 12.36 -4.37
CA HIS A 117 15.84 11.50 -4.05
C HIS A 117 14.55 12.04 -4.67
N LEU A 118 14.31 13.36 -4.64
CA LEU A 118 13.15 13.98 -5.29
C LEU A 118 13.17 13.82 -6.81
N GLU A 119 14.33 13.98 -7.46
CA GLU A 119 14.48 13.74 -8.89
C GLU A 119 14.09 12.30 -9.27
N ARG A 120 14.57 11.31 -8.51
CA ARG A 120 14.20 9.89 -8.75
C ARG A 120 12.72 9.61 -8.50
N PHE A 121 12.13 10.25 -7.51
CA PHE A 121 10.69 10.17 -7.28
C PHE A 121 9.89 10.73 -8.46
N VAL A 122 10.26 11.92 -8.96
CA VAL A 122 9.62 12.56 -10.11
C VAL A 122 9.76 11.70 -11.37
N GLU A 123 10.95 11.18 -11.65
CA GLU A 123 11.22 10.28 -12.77
C GLU A 123 10.29 9.04 -12.74
N TYR A 124 10.17 8.40 -11.58
CA TYR A 124 9.29 7.25 -11.42
C TYR A 124 7.81 7.63 -11.59
N ARG A 125 7.36 8.70 -10.92
CA ARG A 125 5.99 9.21 -11.01
C ARG A 125 5.59 9.47 -12.46
N ASP A 126 6.43 10.17 -13.22
CA ASP A 126 6.14 10.55 -14.60
C ASP A 126 6.10 9.32 -15.52
N ALA A 127 6.92 8.32 -15.23
CA ALA A 127 6.88 7.05 -15.96
C ALA A 127 5.58 6.27 -15.77
N VAL A 128 4.92 6.37 -14.62
CA VAL A 128 3.71 5.59 -14.29
C VAL A 128 2.41 6.42 -14.27
N ALA A 129 2.47 7.73 -14.55
CA ALA A 129 1.34 8.65 -14.41
C ALA A 129 0.06 8.17 -15.11
N GLY A 130 0.13 7.73 -16.37
CA GLY A 130 -1.05 7.27 -17.13
C GLY A 130 -1.68 5.96 -16.62
N ILE A 131 -1.02 5.25 -15.69
CA ILE A 131 -1.55 4.03 -15.06
C ILE A 131 -2.37 4.41 -13.83
N VAL A 132 -1.92 5.41 -13.08
CA VAL A 132 -2.57 5.89 -11.85
C VAL A 132 -3.90 6.58 -12.18
N ASP A 133 -3.94 7.36 -13.24
CA ASP A 133 -5.14 8.09 -13.67
C ASP A 133 -6.28 7.14 -14.08
N ALA A 134 -5.94 5.99 -14.69
CA ALA A 134 -6.91 4.98 -15.13
C ALA A 134 -7.60 4.20 -13.98
N VAL A 135 -7.09 4.30 -12.75
CA VAL A 135 -7.66 3.63 -11.56
C VAL A 135 -8.58 4.57 -10.77
N SER A 136 -8.55 5.86 -11.09
CA SER A 136 -9.29 6.91 -10.36
C SER A 136 -10.65 7.23 -11.00
N ASP A 137 -10.95 6.69 -12.17
CA ASP A 137 -12.23 6.77 -12.89
C ASP A 137 -13.10 5.52 -12.64
#